data_4229faf30215f345180632efe98001cf
#
_entry.id   4229faf30215f345180632efe98001cf
#
_cell.length_a   1.000
_cell.length_b   1.000
_cell.length_c   1.000
_cell.angle_alpha   90.00
_cell.angle_beta   90.00
_cell.angle_gamma   90.00
#
_symmetry.space_group_name_H-M   'P 1'
#
loop_
_entity.id
_entity.type
_entity.pdbx_description
1 polymer ?
#
loop_
_entity_poly.entity_id
_entity_poly.type
_entity_poly.pdbx_seq_one_letter_code
_entity_poly.pdbx_strand_id
1 'polypeptide(L)'
;KFIFNHKPKKKNDKLSIIFYGGEPLLNMTFIEQIVELSKELNLTKQFDLEYTMTTNTTLLHKYMDFLVANNFRLLISLDGNEKCHSYRTFKKDNENSFQKVIENLDRLQKDYPDYFLKNISFNAVLHDRNTIKEIYEFIYTRYNKIPRVSELNTRHIRPCNKDRFNSMYHSVADSDSEFRKVNSELARLTHKNSLSYIELTNYLKYISINYYISN
;
A
#
# COMPACT_ATOMS: atom_id res chain seq x y z
N LYS A 1 10.12 -19.00 16.19
CA LYS A 1 9.79 -20.34 16.77
C LYS A 1 8.35 -20.41 17.30
N PHE A 2 7.84 -19.42 18.06
CA PHE A 2 6.51 -19.50 18.69
C PHE A 2 5.39 -19.75 17.67
N ILE A 3 5.34 -18.97 16.56
CA ILE A 3 4.31 -19.11 15.51
C ILE A 3 4.37 -20.50 14.86
N PHE A 4 5.57 -21.00 14.57
CA PHE A 4 5.77 -22.33 13.97
C PHE A 4 5.59 -23.51 14.94
N ASN A 5 5.38 -23.27 16.23
CA ASN A 5 5.01 -24.32 17.17
C ASN A 5 3.53 -24.75 17.00
N HIS A 6 2.72 -23.93 16.36
CA HIS A 6 1.35 -24.31 16.02
C HIS A 6 1.35 -25.17 14.76
N LYS A 7 0.58 -26.26 14.77
CA LYS A 7 0.35 -27.05 13.57
C LYS A 7 -0.71 -26.35 12.71
N PRO A 8 -0.58 -26.36 11.37
CA PRO A 8 -1.66 -25.91 10.52
C PRO A 8 -2.92 -26.73 10.82
N LYS A 9 -4.07 -26.06 10.91
CA LYS A 9 -5.36 -26.71 11.15
C LYS A 9 -5.85 -27.48 9.92
N LYS A 10 -5.45 -27.01 8.75
CA LYS A 10 -5.75 -27.61 7.44
C LYS A 10 -4.48 -27.66 6.60
N LYS A 11 -4.46 -28.56 5.61
CA LYS A 11 -3.38 -28.55 4.60
C LYS A 11 -3.37 -27.18 3.90
N ASN A 12 -2.20 -26.56 3.80
CA ASN A 12 -2.00 -25.23 3.20
C ASN A 12 -2.68 -24.05 3.95
N ASP A 13 -2.80 -24.12 5.27
CA ASP A 13 -3.16 -22.95 6.06
C ASP A 13 -2.16 -21.81 5.76
N LYS A 14 -2.67 -20.61 5.50
CA LYS A 14 -1.85 -19.44 5.22
C LYS A 14 -1.16 -18.94 6.49
N LEU A 15 0.14 -18.67 6.35
CA LEU A 15 0.93 -17.95 7.34
C LEU A 15 1.53 -16.70 6.71
N SER A 16 0.94 -15.54 7.03
CA SER A 16 1.41 -14.26 6.53
C SER A 16 2.44 -13.65 7.48
N ILE A 17 3.60 -13.30 6.95
CA ILE A 17 4.64 -12.55 7.65
C ILE A 17 4.63 -11.14 7.08
N ILE A 18 4.31 -10.16 7.93
CA ILE A 18 4.10 -8.77 7.54
C ILE A 18 5.26 -7.92 8.04
N PHE A 19 5.96 -7.28 7.10
CA PHE A 19 7.01 -6.31 7.40
C PHE A 19 6.42 -4.90 7.38
N TYR A 20 6.39 -4.28 8.55
CA TYR A 20 5.82 -2.96 8.77
C TYR A 20 6.71 -2.16 9.73
N GLY A 21 6.66 -0.83 9.65
CA GLY A 21 7.45 0.04 10.54
C GLY A 21 7.66 1.41 9.90
N GLY A 22 8.80 2.05 10.14
CA GLY A 22 9.16 3.28 9.44
C GLY A 22 9.35 3.02 7.95
N GLU A 23 10.45 2.39 7.58
CA GLU A 23 10.71 1.87 6.23
C GLU A 23 11.44 0.53 6.34
N PRO A 24 10.78 -0.60 6.03
CA PRO A 24 11.37 -1.93 6.19
C PRO A 24 12.64 -2.15 5.36
N LEU A 25 12.72 -1.57 4.16
CA LEU A 25 13.88 -1.73 3.27
C LEU A 25 15.17 -1.11 3.81
N LEU A 26 15.10 -0.35 4.91
CA LEU A 26 16.30 0.13 5.62
C LEU A 26 17.04 -1.01 6.36
N ASN A 27 16.37 -2.10 6.67
CA ASN A 27 16.97 -3.25 7.35
C ASN A 27 16.72 -4.55 6.58
N MET A 28 17.20 -4.57 5.34
CA MET A 28 17.01 -5.70 4.43
C MET A 28 17.64 -6.99 4.95
N THR A 29 18.82 -6.90 5.59
CA THR A 29 19.48 -8.06 6.20
C THR A 29 18.57 -8.79 7.19
N PHE A 30 17.82 -8.06 8.00
CA PHE A 30 16.85 -8.66 8.92
C PHE A 30 15.71 -9.35 8.18
N ILE A 31 15.23 -8.75 7.09
CA ILE A 31 14.15 -9.32 6.25
C ILE A 31 14.62 -10.62 5.61
N GLU A 32 15.82 -10.64 5.05
CA GLU A 32 16.45 -11.83 4.45
C GLU A 32 16.54 -12.97 5.46
N GLN A 33 17.08 -12.70 6.66
CA GLN A 33 17.17 -13.68 7.74
C GLN A 33 15.80 -14.24 8.15
N ILE A 34 14.76 -13.40 8.24
CA ILE A 34 13.41 -13.86 8.58
C ILE A 34 12.81 -14.72 7.48
N VAL A 35 13.02 -14.35 6.22
CA VAL A 35 12.55 -15.14 5.07
C VAL A 35 13.23 -16.51 5.05
N GLU A 36 14.54 -16.58 5.19
CA GLU A 36 15.31 -17.84 5.23
C GLU A 36 14.85 -18.71 6.40
N LEU A 37 14.84 -18.16 7.61
CA LEU A 37 14.41 -18.90 8.82
C LEU A 37 12.95 -19.39 8.68
N SER A 38 12.06 -18.59 8.11
CA SER A 38 10.66 -19.00 7.95
C SER A 38 10.52 -20.15 6.96
N LYS A 39 11.29 -20.14 5.86
CA LYS A 39 11.33 -21.23 4.89
C LYS A 39 11.87 -22.52 5.52
N GLU A 40 12.99 -22.44 6.25
CA GLU A 40 13.58 -23.56 6.97
C GLU A 40 12.59 -24.19 7.95
N LEU A 41 11.97 -23.39 8.80
CA LEU A 41 10.98 -23.84 9.78
C LEU A 41 9.73 -24.43 9.11
N ASN A 42 9.40 -23.96 7.90
CA ASN A 42 8.23 -24.42 7.15
C ASN A 42 8.43 -25.76 6.45
N LEU A 43 9.65 -26.24 6.28
CA LEU A 43 9.93 -27.55 5.69
C LEU A 43 9.16 -28.70 6.40
N THR A 44 8.97 -28.58 7.71
CA THR A 44 8.26 -29.57 8.54
C THR A 44 6.78 -29.24 8.77
N LYS A 45 6.34 -28.00 8.49
CA LYS A 45 5.01 -27.50 8.86
C LYS A 45 4.05 -27.37 7.68
N GLN A 46 4.57 -27.10 6.49
CA GLN A 46 3.80 -27.01 5.25
C GLN A 46 2.69 -25.95 5.26
N PHE A 47 2.99 -24.76 5.82
CA PHE A 47 2.13 -23.59 5.63
C PHE A 47 2.28 -23.03 4.21
N ASP A 48 1.22 -22.41 3.71
CA ASP A 48 1.30 -21.50 2.56
C ASP A 48 1.88 -20.16 3.07
N LEU A 49 3.20 -19.95 2.89
CA LEU A 49 3.89 -18.77 3.37
C LEU A 49 3.62 -17.58 2.45
N GLU A 50 3.19 -16.47 3.03
CA GLU A 50 2.97 -15.22 2.35
C GLU A 50 3.78 -14.10 3.01
N TYR A 51 4.55 -13.36 2.22
CA TYR A 51 5.30 -12.19 2.68
C TYR A 51 4.63 -10.92 2.21
N THR A 52 4.36 -9.99 3.14
CA THR A 52 3.74 -8.70 2.82
C THR A 52 4.59 -7.58 3.41
N MET A 53 4.73 -6.49 2.68
CA MET A 53 5.49 -5.33 3.11
C MET A 53 4.77 -4.04 2.74
N THR A 54 4.74 -3.08 3.69
CA THR A 54 4.38 -1.69 3.38
C THR A 54 5.65 -0.88 3.25
N THR A 55 5.84 -0.19 2.13
CA THR A 55 7.09 0.53 1.83
C THR A 55 6.83 1.87 1.14
N ASN A 56 7.73 2.83 1.36
CA ASN A 56 7.80 4.09 0.61
C ASN A 56 8.54 3.95 -0.73
N THR A 57 9.04 2.77 -1.06
CA THR A 57 9.72 2.38 -2.31
C THR A 57 11.01 3.11 -2.66
N THR A 58 11.48 4.06 -1.88
CA THR A 58 12.69 4.84 -2.22
C THR A 58 13.95 3.98 -2.37
N LEU A 59 14.01 2.83 -1.68
CA LEU A 59 15.11 1.87 -1.74
C LEU A 59 14.80 0.63 -2.62
N LEU A 60 13.64 0.58 -3.24
CA LEU A 60 13.16 -0.60 -3.97
C LEU A 60 14.14 -1.08 -5.06
N HIS A 61 14.80 -0.14 -5.76
CA HIS A 61 15.77 -0.46 -6.82
C HIS A 61 16.94 -1.35 -6.38
N LYS A 62 17.22 -1.43 -5.09
CA LYS A 62 18.31 -2.26 -4.54
C LYS A 62 17.90 -3.71 -4.32
N TYR A 63 16.58 -3.95 -4.14
CA TYR A 63 16.07 -5.21 -3.61
C TYR A 63 14.94 -5.83 -4.43
N MET A 64 14.69 -5.30 -5.65
CA MET A 64 13.62 -5.79 -6.54
C MET A 64 13.69 -7.30 -6.75
N ASP A 65 14.88 -7.79 -7.13
CA ASP A 65 15.08 -9.21 -7.46
C ASP A 65 14.75 -10.13 -6.29
N PHE A 66 15.18 -9.76 -5.08
CA PHE A 66 14.87 -10.52 -3.86
C PHE A 66 13.38 -10.54 -3.56
N LEU A 67 12.72 -9.37 -3.64
CA LEU A 67 11.30 -9.24 -3.34
C LEU A 67 10.43 -10.01 -4.35
N VAL A 68 10.80 -9.96 -5.63
CA VAL A 68 10.16 -10.71 -6.70
C VAL A 68 10.37 -12.22 -6.52
N ALA A 69 11.63 -12.65 -6.31
CA ALA A 69 11.98 -14.07 -6.15
C ALA A 69 11.27 -14.71 -4.93
N ASN A 70 10.99 -13.93 -3.90
CA ASN A 70 10.27 -14.38 -2.71
C ASN A 70 8.77 -14.03 -2.72
N ASN A 71 8.24 -13.61 -3.87
CA ASN A 71 6.83 -13.34 -4.11
C ASN A 71 6.19 -12.40 -3.06
N PHE A 72 6.90 -11.36 -2.65
CA PHE A 72 6.39 -10.37 -1.71
C PHE A 72 5.16 -9.66 -2.27
N ARG A 73 4.14 -9.44 -1.45
CA ARG A 73 3.07 -8.49 -1.74
C ARG A 73 3.44 -7.13 -1.17
N LEU A 74 3.50 -6.13 -2.03
CA LEU A 74 3.90 -4.78 -1.63
C LEU A 74 2.70 -3.85 -1.59
N LEU A 75 2.53 -3.18 -0.45
CA LEU A 75 1.63 -2.06 -0.29
C LEU A 75 2.46 -0.77 -0.38
N ILE A 76 2.31 -0.07 -1.49
CA ILE A 76 3.11 1.10 -1.84
C ILE A 76 2.48 2.35 -1.25
N SER A 77 3.26 3.13 -0.50
CA SER A 77 2.84 4.42 0.04
C SER A 77 3.02 5.52 -1.01
N LEU A 78 1.95 5.89 -1.72
CA LEU A 78 1.94 6.92 -2.76
C LEU A 78 0.65 7.74 -2.68
N ASP A 79 0.76 9.05 -2.39
CA ASP A 79 -0.39 9.91 -2.09
C ASP A 79 -0.99 10.61 -3.34
N GLY A 80 -0.66 10.15 -4.54
CA GLY A 80 -1.10 10.69 -5.82
C GLY A 80 0.06 11.27 -6.63
N ASN A 81 -0.17 12.38 -7.35
CA ASN A 81 0.84 13.07 -8.14
C ASN A 81 1.89 13.77 -7.25
N GLU A 82 2.86 14.45 -7.85
CA GLU A 82 3.97 15.10 -7.15
C GLU A 82 3.51 16.11 -6.09
N LYS A 83 2.52 16.96 -6.41
CA LYS A 83 1.90 17.89 -5.46
C LYS A 83 1.26 17.15 -4.28
N CYS A 84 0.48 16.14 -4.58
CA CYS A 84 -0.19 15.30 -3.59
C CYS A 84 0.80 14.58 -2.68
N HIS A 85 1.95 14.15 -3.22
CA HIS A 85 2.99 13.42 -2.49
C HIS A 85 3.93 14.31 -1.68
N SER A 86 3.76 15.62 -1.72
CA SER A 86 4.72 16.63 -1.21
C SER A 86 4.98 16.61 0.30
N TYR A 87 4.20 15.88 1.09
CA TYR A 87 4.48 15.64 2.51
C TYR A 87 5.50 14.53 2.76
N ARG A 88 5.77 13.69 1.75
CA ARG A 88 6.75 12.61 1.84
C ARG A 88 8.08 13.08 1.32
N THR A 89 8.92 13.51 2.22
CA THR A 89 10.24 14.08 1.89
C THR A 89 11.37 13.19 2.41
N PHE A 90 12.54 13.32 1.80
CA PHE A 90 13.76 12.76 2.35
C PHE A 90 14.19 13.52 3.61
N LYS A 91 14.61 12.77 4.64
CA LYS A 91 15.00 13.36 5.93
C LYS A 91 16.24 14.25 5.82
N LYS A 92 17.10 14.02 4.82
CA LYS A 92 18.40 14.69 4.66
C LYS A 92 18.25 16.14 4.19
N ASP A 93 17.38 16.36 3.20
CA ASP A 93 17.30 17.63 2.44
C ASP A 93 15.87 18.17 2.33
N ASN A 94 14.88 17.44 2.85
CA ASN A 94 13.46 17.74 2.73
C ASN A 94 12.93 17.75 1.27
N GLU A 95 13.68 17.21 0.32
CA GLU A 95 13.22 17.07 -1.05
C GLU A 95 12.07 16.06 -1.15
N ASN A 96 11.11 16.32 -2.05
CA ASN A 96 10.00 15.43 -2.32
C ASN A 96 10.52 14.09 -2.85
N SER A 97 10.10 12.99 -2.23
CA SER A 97 10.52 11.64 -2.64
C SER A 97 9.82 11.13 -3.90
N PHE A 98 8.84 11.87 -4.44
CA PHE A 98 7.96 11.45 -5.52
C PHE A 98 8.72 10.89 -6.73
N GLN A 99 9.67 11.67 -7.27
CA GLN A 99 10.41 11.27 -8.47
C GLN A 99 11.11 9.91 -8.29
N LYS A 100 11.74 9.71 -7.13
CA LYS A 100 12.42 8.44 -6.81
C LYS A 100 11.45 7.27 -6.68
N VAL A 101 10.28 7.51 -6.11
CA VAL A 101 9.20 6.51 -6.00
C VAL A 101 8.72 6.10 -7.39
N ILE A 102 8.45 7.07 -8.27
CA ILE A 102 7.97 6.83 -9.64
C ILE A 102 9.00 6.06 -10.47
N GLU A 103 10.27 6.48 -10.45
CA GLU A 103 11.36 5.79 -11.16
C GLU A 103 11.44 4.30 -10.76
N ASN A 104 11.36 4.03 -9.46
CA ASN A 104 11.42 2.67 -8.95
C ASN A 104 10.18 1.84 -9.32
N LEU A 105 9.00 2.44 -9.32
CA LEU A 105 7.76 1.77 -9.70
C LEU A 105 7.69 1.49 -11.20
N ASP A 106 8.07 2.46 -12.03
CA ASP A 106 8.11 2.31 -13.48
C ASP A 106 9.12 1.22 -13.89
N ARG A 107 10.29 1.19 -13.23
CA ARG A 107 11.26 0.12 -13.42
C ARG A 107 10.69 -1.24 -13.01
N LEU A 108 10.06 -1.35 -11.83
CA LEU A 108 9.45 -2.60 -11.39
C LEU A 108 8.36 -3.08 -12.36
N GLN A 109 7.52 -2.18 -12.85
CA GLN A 109 6.47 -2.51 -13.81
C GLN A 109 7.05 -2.98 -15.15
N LYS A 110 8.14 -2.34 -15.61
CA LYS A 110 8.82 -2.70 -16.85
C LYS A 110 9.53 -4.03 -16.76
N ASP A 111 10.32 -4.23 -15.68
CA ASP A 111 11.20 -5.38 -15.54
C ASP A 111 10.43 -6.64 -15.07
N TYR A 112 9.30 -6.45 -14.32
CA TYR A 112 8.50 -7.53 -13.71
C TYR A 112 6.99 -7.29 -13.85
N PRO A 113 6.44 -7.21 -15.08
CA PRO A 113 5.04 -6.81 -15.32
C PRO A 113 4.01 -7.73 -14.66
N ASP A 114 4.20 -9.04 -14.70
CA ASP A 114 3.30 -10.01 -14.07
C ASP A 114 3.31 -9.92 -12.55
N TYR A 115 4.49 -9.71 -11.96
CA TYR A 115 4.62 -9.48 -10.53
C TYR A 115 3.95 -8.17 -10.13
N PHE A 116 4.19 -7.09 -10.89
CA PHE A 116 3.56 -5.79 -10.65
C PHE A 116 2.04 -5.91 -10.67
N LEU A 117 1.50 -6.62 -11.68
CA LEU A 117 0.06 -6.82 -11.80
C LEU A 117 -0.53 -7.54 -10.59
N LYS A 118 0.12 -8.60 -10.11
CA LYS A 118 -0.43 -9.48 -9.08
C LYS A 118 -0.13 -9.02 -7.65
N ASN A 119 1.05 -8.43 -7.42
CA ASN A 119 1.61 -8.28 -6.08
C ASN A 119 1.70 -6.82 -5.61
N ILE A 120 1.46 -5.83 -6.48
CA ILE A 120 1.56 -4.42 -6.12
C ILE A 120 0.18 -3.84 -5.84
N SER A 121 0.05 -3.19 -4.68
CA SER A 121 -1.12 -2.41 -4.28
C SER A 121 -0.67 -1.05 -3.77
N PHE A 122 -1.55 -0.06 -3.79
CA PHE A 122 -1.26 1.30 -3.37
C PHE A 122 -2.07 1.69 -2.14
N ASN A 123 -1.44 2.44 -1.24
CA ASN A 123 -2.10 3.13 -0.15
C ASN A 123 -1.71 4.61 -0.17
N ALA A 124 -2.69 5.48 -0.24
CA ALA A 124 -2.54 6.91 -0.14
C ALA A 124 -3.11 7.41 1.18
N VAL A 125 -2.53 8.47 1.72
CA VAL A 125 -3.07 9.17 2.89
C VAL A 125 -3.74 10.45 2.43
N LEU A 126 -5.00 10.64 2.84
CA LEU A 126 -5.76 11.84 2.56
C LEU A 126 -5.32 13.00 3.47
N HIS A 127 -5.10 14.18 2.87
CA HIS A 127 -4.70 15.40 3.56
C HIS A 127 -5.07 16.64 2.73
N ASP A 128 -4.76 17.85 3.21
CA ASP A 128 -5.11 19.13 2.59
C ASP A 128 -4.52 19.39 1.18
N ARG A 129 -3.52 18.61 0.75
CA ARG A 129 -2.86 18.77 -0.57
C ARG A 129 -3.32 17.78 -1.62
N ASN A 130 -4.26 16.90 -1.30
CA ASN A 130 -4.82 15.93 -2.23
C ASN A 130 -6.31 15.75 -2.02
N THR A 131 -6.96 15.19 -3.02
CA THR A 131 -8.34 14.72 -2.98
C THR A 131 -8.40 13.25 -3.36
N ILE A 132 -9.46 12.56 -2.99
CA ILE A 132 -9.68 11.15 -3.39
C ILE A 132 -9.65 11.04 -4.93
N LYS A 133 -10.23 12.02 -5.63
CA LYS A 133 -10.24 12.09 -7.09
C LYS A 133 -8.82 12.15 -7.67
N GLU A 134 -8.00 13.10 -7.22
CA GLU A 134 -6.61 13.26 -7.69
C GLU A 134 -5.77 12.01 -7.44
N ILE A 135 -5.90 11.41 -6.24
CA ILE A 135 -5.22 10.16 -5.89
C ILE A 135 -5.59 9.04 -6.85
N TYR A 136 -6.90 8.85 -7.03
CA TYR A 136 -7.44 7.79 -7.87
C TYR A 136 -7.02 7.98 -9.33
N GLU A 137 -7.28 9.16 -9.93
CA GLU A 137 -6.97 9.44 -11.32
C GLU A 137 -5.49 9.22 -11.62
N PHE A 138 -4.60 9.68 -10.74
CA PHE A 138 -3.17 9.51 -10.94
C PHE A 138 -2.76 8.03 -10.94
N ILE A 139 -3.15 7.29 -9.90
CA ILE A 139 -2.72 5.89 -9.73
C ILE A 139 -3.38 4.99 -10.77
N TYR A 140 -4.65 5.22 -11.08
CA TYR A 140 -5.37 4.44 -12.07
C TYR A 140 -4.84 4.67 -13.48
N THR A 141 -4.67 5.93 -13.89
CA THR A 141 -4.18 6.26 -15.23
C THR A 141 -2.76 5.74 -15.47
N ARG A 142 -1.89 5.82 -14.46
CA ARG A 142 -0.48 5.43 -14.61
C ARG A 142 -0.25 3.93 -14.49
N TYR A 143 -0.92 3.28 -13.53
CA TYR A 143 -0.62 1.90 -13.14
C TYR A 143 -1.79 0.93 -13.32
N ASN A 144 -2.95 1.41 -13.73
CA ASN A 144 -4.19 0.63 -13.83
C ASN A 144 -4.51 -0.09 -12.51
N LYS A 145 -4.32 0.61 -11.38
CA LYS A 145 -4.54 0.11 -10.03
C LYS A 145 -5.50 1.00 -9.27
N ILE A 146 -6.29 0.38 -8.39
CA ILE A 146 -7.18 1.10 -7.49
C ILE A 146 -6.46 1.30 -6.15
N PRO A 147 -6.18 2.54 -5.72
CA PRO A 147 -5.52 2.78 -4.45
C PRO A 147 -6.47 2.57 -3.28
N ARG A 148 -5.92 2.11 -2.16
CA ARG A 148 -6.55 2.27 -0.86
C ARG A 148 -6.30 3.71 -0.40
N VAL A 149 -7.33 4.36 0.14
CA VAL A 149 -7.20 5.70 0.75
C VAL A 149 -7.41 5.58 2.27
N SER A 150 -6.49 6.13 3.03
CA SER A 150 -6.51 6.17 4.49
C SER A 150 -6.51 7.60 4.97
N GLU A 151 -7.11 7.86 6.12
CA GLU A 151 -7.00 9.14 6.81
C GLU A 151 -5.68 9.27 7.57
N LEU A 152 -5.31 10.51 7.92
CA LEU A 152 -4.21 10.75 8.84
C LEU A 152 -4.52 10.12 10.21
N ASN A 153 -3.53 9.48 10.81
CA ASN A 153 -3.69 8.88 12.13
C ASN A 153 -3.89 9.96 13.21
N THR A 154 -5.03 9.96 13.86
CA THR A 154 -5.41 10.92 14.90
C THR A 154 -4.84 10.59 16.29
N ARG A 155 -4.18 9.43 16.45
CA ARG A 155 -3.66 8.96 17.74
C ARG A 155 -2.25 9.49 18.01
N HIS A 156 -1.97 9.83 19.28
CA HIS A 156 -0.64 10.21 19.76
C HIS A 156 -0.01 11.45 19.08
N ILE A 157 -0.85 12.42 18.69
CA ILE A 157 -0.37 13.69 18.17
C ILE A 157 0.28 14.48 19.30
N ARG A 158 1.55 14.87 19.10
CA ARG A 158 2.24 15.73 20.07
C ARG A 158 1.53 17.09 20.17
N PRO A 159 1.37 17.67 21.38
CA PRO A 159 0.67 18.94 21.55
C PRO A 159 1.18 20.06 20.63
N CYS A 160 2.51 20.16 20.45
CA CYS A 160 3.13 21.15 19.57
C CYS A 160 2.80 20.99 18.08
N ASN A 161 2.29 19.84 17.66
CA ASN A 161 1.93 19.57 16.27
C ASN A 161 0.42 19.57 16.03
N LYS A 162 -0.40 19.86 17.05
CA LYS A 162 -1.85 19.74 16.98
C LYS A 162 -2.47 20.68 15.94
N ASP A 163 -2.04 21.95 15.93
CA ASP A 163 -2.57 22.94 14.97
C ASP A 163 -2.19 22.60 13.54
N ARG A 164 -0.93 22.17 13.32
CA ARG A 164 -0.47 21.67 12.03
C ARG A 164 -1.25 20.45 11.59
N PHE A 165 -1.51 19.50 12.51
CA PHE A 165 -2.30 18.32 12.20
C PHE A 165 -3.72 18.71 11.78
N ASN A 166 -4.40 19.59 12.54
CA ASN A 166 -5.75 20.03 12.24
C ASN A 166 -5.84 20.71 10.87
N SER A 167 -4.83 21.48 10.48
CA SER A 167 -4.78 22.13 9.14
C SER A 167 -4.58 21.14 7.99
N MET A 168 -3.96 19.99 8.25
CA MET A 168 -3.68 18.95 7.25
C MET A 168 -4.76 17.89 7.19
N TYR A 169 -5.60 17.77 8.24
CA TYR A 169 -6.56 16.69 8.37
C TYR A 169 -7.76 16.89 7.44
N HIS A 170 -8.01 15.87 6.62
CA HIS A 170 -9.24 15.73 5.84
C HIS A 170 -9.85 14.37 6.13
N SER A 171 -11.15 14.35 6.43
CA SER A 171 -11.86 13.09 6.60
C SER A 171 -12.31 12.53 5.25
N VAL A 172 -12.40 11.20 5.16
CA VAL A 172 -12.97 10.53 3.99
C VAL A 172 -14.43 10.95 3.80
N ALA A 173 -15.17 11.20 4.89
CA ALA A 173 -16.56 11.62 4.83
C ALA A 173 -16.74 12.99 4.15
N ASP A 174 -15.85 13.95 4.42
CA ASP A 174 -15.87 15.27 3.78
C ASP A 174 -15.57 15.19 2.28
N SER A 175 -14.74 14.22 1.87
CA SER A 175 -14.38 13.97 0.48
C SER A 175 -15.34 13.01 -0.24
N ASP A 176 -16.33 12.43 0.45
CA ASP A 176 -17.22 11.39 -0.08
C ASP A 176 -18.09 11.90 -1.25
N SER A 177 -18.48 13.16 -1.25
CA SER A 177 -19.23 13.75 -2.35
C SER A 177 -18.44 13.78 -3.67
N GLU A 178 -17.14 14.04 -3.61
CA GLU A 178 -16.25 13.99 -4.77
C GLU A 178 -16.01 12.54 -5.21
N PHE A 179 -15.84 11.65 -4.25
CA PHE A 179 -15.65 10.22 -4.50
C PHE A 179 -16.85 9.58 -5.20
N ARG A 180 -18.07 9.93 -4.81
CA ARG A 180 -19.30 9.46 -5.48
C ARG A 180 -19.43 9.98 -6.91
N LYS A 181 -18.97 11.21 -7.18
CA LYS A 181 -18.92 11.75 -8.55
C LYS A 181 -17.92 10.99 -9.41
N VAL A 182 -16.72 10.73 -8.90
CA VAL A 182 -15.69 9.91 -9.59
C VAL A 182 -16.21 8.52 -9.90
N ASN A 183 -16.90 7.89 -8.96
CA ASN A 183 -17.52 6.58 -9.17
C ASN A 183 -18.60 6.59 -10.25
N SER A 184 -19.41 7.67 -10.34
CA SER A 184 -20.41 7.78 -11.39
C SER A 184 -19.80 7.97 -12.79
N GLU A 185 -18.68 8.66 -12.89
CA GLU A 185 -17.92 8.82 -14.14
C GLU A 185 -17.20 7.53 -14.53
N LEU A 186 -16.58 6.84 -13.56
CA LEU A 186 -15.92 5.56 -13.79
C LEU A 186 -16.88 4.44 -14.16
N ALA A 187 -18.08 4.44 -13.58
CA ALA A 187 -19.15 3.52 -13.98
C ALA A 187 -19.64 3.77 -15.41
N ARG A 188 -19.44 4.99 -15.96
CA ARG A 188 -19.67 5.28 -17.38
C ARG A 188 -18.53 4.82 -18.28
N LEU A 189 -17.28 4.91 -17.80
CA LEU A 189 -16.08 4.56 -18.56
C LEU A 189 -15.77 3.07 -18.55
N THR A 190 -16.18 2.37 -17.50
CA THR A 190 -16.00 0.91 -17.37
C THR A 190 -17.35 0.24 -17.59
N HIS A 191 -17.45 -0.61 -18.60
CA HIS A 191 -18.62 -1.49 -18.76
C HIS A 191 -18.89 -2.21 -17.44
N LYS A 192 -20.17 -2.30 -17.03
CA LYS A 192 -20.62 -2.92 -15.77
C LYS A 192 -20.07 -4.33 -15.48
N ASN A 193 -19.55 -5.01 -16.49
CA ASN A 193 -18.97 -6.35 -16.43
C ASN A 193 -17.44 -6.36 -16.51
N SER A 194 -16.76 -5.19 -16.44
CA SER A 194 -15.30 -5.18 -16.42
C SER A 194 -14.76 -5.60 -15.04
N LEU A 195 -13.64 -6.32 -15.03
CA LEU A 195 -12.92 -6.67 -13.79
C LEU A 195 -12.67 -5.43 -12.93
N SER A 196 -12.32 -4.30 -13.55
CA SER A 196 -12.10 -3.01 -12.87
C SER A 196 -13.33 -2.49 -12.13
N TYR A 197 -14.55 -2.69 -12.68
CA TYR A 197 -15.79 -2.32 -12.00
C TYR A 197 -16.06 -3.21 -10.79
N ILE A 198 -15.80 -4.50 -10.90
CA ILE A 198 -15.95 -5.47 -9.79
C ILE A 198 -14.94 -5.18 -8.68
N GLU A 199 -13.70 -4.91 -9.04
CA GLU A 199 -12.64 -4.54 -8.09
C GLU A 199 -12.97 -3.22 -7.37
N LEU A 200 -13.43 -2.21 -8.10
CA LEU A 200 -13.87 -0.94 -7.54
C LEU A 200 -15.04 -1.13 -6.57
N THR A 201 -16.04 -1.91 -6.96
CA THR A 201 -17.22 -2.18 -6.12
C THR A 201 -16.86 -2.94 -4.85
N ASN A 202 -15.94 -3.90 -4.94
CA ASN A 202 -15.43 -4.65 -3.79
C ASN A 202 -14.59 -3.75 -2.86
N TYR A 203 -13.80 -2.86 -3.43
CA TYR A 203 -13.02 -1.89 -2.69
C TYR A 203 -13.89 -0.88 -1.92
N LEU A 204 -14.95 -0.38 -2.55
CA LEU A 204 -15.93 0.51 -1.91
C LEU A 204 -16.65 -0.17 -0.73
N LYS A 205 -17.02 -1.43 -0.89
CA LYS A 205 -17.56 -2.23 0.21
C LYS A 205 -16.54 -2.38 1.35
N TYR A 206 -15.28 -2.57 1.03
CA TYR A 206 -14.20 -2.70 2.02
C TYR A 206 -13.96 -1.39 2.81
N ILE A 207 -13.96 -0.24 2.16
CA ILE A 207 -13.88 1.07 2.84
C ILE A 207 -15.09 1.24 3.78
N SER A 208 -16.29 0.97 3.28
CA SER A 208 -17.52 1.07 4.08
C SER A 208 -17.48 0.16 5.33
N ILE A 209 -17.01 -1.07 5.19
CA ILE A 209 -16.89 -2.02 6.30
C ILE A 209 -15.85 -1.56 7.32
N ASN A 210 -14.69 -1.06 6.89
CA ASN A 210 -13.65 -0.56 7.82
C ASN A 210 -14.08 0.72 8.56
N TYR A 211 -14.90 1.56 7.93
CA TYR A 211 -15.50 2.73 8.59
C TYR A 211 -16.44 2.32 9.73
N TYR A 212 -17.19 1.23 9.58
CA TYR A 212 -18.11 0.70 10.62
C TYR A 212 -17.38 -0.08 11.73
N ILE A 213 -16.19 -0.60 11.48
CA ILE A 213 -15.42 -1.38 12.47
C ILE A 213 -14.51 -0.47 13.33
N SER A 214 -14.19 0.74 12.87
CA SER A 214 -13.33 1.69 13.58
C SER A 214 -14.09 2.74 14.42
N ASN A 215 -15.41 2.69 14.47
CA ASN A 215 -16.32 3.39 15.39
C ASN A 215 -16.99 2.36 16.30
#